data_7c71c63ef28f04ee85fbdc49c95b50a1
#
_entry.id   7c71c63ef28f04ee85fbdc49c95b50a1
#
_cell.length_a   1.000
_cell.length_b   1.000
_cell.length_c   1.000
_cell.angle_alpha   90.00
_cell.angle_beta   90.00
_cell.angle_gamma   90.00
#
_symmetry.space_group_name_H-M   'P 1'
#
loop_
_entity.id
_entity.type
_entity.pdbx_description
1 polymer ?
#
loop_
_entity_poly.entity_id
_entity_poly.type
_entity_poly.pdbx_seq_one_letter_code
_entity_poly.pdbx_strand_id
1 'polypeptide(L)'
;MNFKYLFLMFYIVLITSCNPRGKDKEITNQTKSERKHTIGILPFKGLDSLLIKALKDKLQKQLAVEVVVLNSASLPIAAFYKPRQRYLADSLLVFLRKINQGRFEKIVGVTMKDISTRKGNINNWGILGLGTCPGEACIISTFRAGQNKVSNDLFLKRMITLAFHELGHTYGLEHCPSATCLMKDAEGKMNLDDGDSYCEKCRNYLLGKGILK
;
A
#
# COMPACT_ATOMS: atom_id res chain seq x y z
N MET A 1 38.97 -47.87 -42.86
CA MET A 1 40.44 -47.83 -43.15
C MET A 1 41.08 -46.85 -42.15
N ASN A 2 41.95 -47.42 -41.32
CA ASN A 2 43.09 -46.84 -40.54
C ASN A 2 42.76 -45.77 -39.51
N PHE A 3 42.87 -46.08 -38.21
CA PHE A 3 44.07 -46.29 -37.35
C PHE A 3 44.85 -44.99 -37.10
N LYS A 4 44.94 -44.50 -35.83
CA LYS A 4 45.98 -44.74 -34.81
C LYS A 4 45.68 -43.86 -33.59
N TYR A 5 45.49 -44.42 -32.43
CA TYR A 5 46.44 -44.63 -31.32
C TYR A 5 47.27 -43.41 -30.90
N LEU A 6 47.21 -43.08 -29.63
CA LEU A 6 48.18 -43.29 -28.53
C LEU A 6 48.45 -41.93 -27.85
N PHE A 7 48.42 -41.66 -26.61
CA PHE A 7 49.13 -42.19 -25.47
C PHE A 7 48.66 -41.59 -24.18
N LEU A 8 48.60 -42.40 -23.18
CA LEU A 8 48.51 -42.09 -21.74
C LEU A 8 49.66 -41.19 -21.28
N MET A 9 49.40 -40.30 -20.33
CA MET A 9 50.33 -40.13 -19.20
C MET A 9 49.55 -39.75 -17.93
N PHE A 10 49.61 -40.69 -17.00
CA PHE A 10 49.33 -40.51 -15.58
C PHE A 10 50.39 -39.56 -14.99
N TYR A 11 49.95 -38.54 -14.29
CA TYR A 11 50.79 -37.93 -13.25
C TYR A 11 49.97 -37.89 -11.94
N ILE A 12 50.27 -38.85 -11.09
CA ILE A 12 49.93 -38.85 -9.68
C ILE A 12 50.91 -37.92 -8.99
N VAL A 13 50.42 -36.83 -8.43
CA VAL A 13 51.20 -36.10 -7.42
C VAL A 13 50.41 -36.13 -6.13
N LEU A 14 50.83 -37.01 -5.23
CA LEU A 14 50.55 -36.97 -3.84
C LEU A 14 51.23 -35.74 -3.23
N ILE A 15 50.44 -34.83 -2.67
CA ILE A 15 50.99 -33.88 -1.71
C ILE A 15 50.05 -33.83 -0.50
N THR A 16 50.60 -34.22 0.57
CA THR A 16 50.30 -34.21 1.98
C THR A 16 49.46 -33.05 2.49
N SER A 17 48.46 -33.47 3.28
CA SER A 17 47.96 -32.89 4.51
C SER A 17 48.67 -31.63 5.03
N CYS A 18 47.86 -30.54 5.11
CA CYS A 18 47.95 -29.62 6.21
C CYS A 18 46.55 -29.03 6.42
N ASN A 19 45.90 -29.44 7.50
CA ASN A 19 44.68 -28.85 8.02
C ASN A 19 45.10 -27.71 8.97
N PRO A 20 44.68 -26.48 8.74
CA PRO A 20 44.49 -25.55 9.84
C PRO A 20 43.00 -25.37 10.11
N ARG A 21 42.59 -25.80 11.28
CA ARG A 21 41.35 -25.37 11.95
C ARG A 21 41.18 -23.83 11.75
N GLY A 22 40.46 -23.43 10.73
CA GLY A 22 39.96 -22.09 10.49
C GLY A 22 38.48 -22.07 10.86
N LYS A 23 38.20 -21.47 11.96
CA LYS A 23 36.92 -21.07 12.52
C LYS A 23 35.84 -20.91 11.48
N ASP A 24 34.84 -21.76 11.54
CA ASP A 24 33.54 -21.51 10.93
C ASP A 24 33.09 -20.13 11.38
N LYS A 25 33.18 -19.16 10.50
CA LYS A 25 32.49 -17.90 10.65
C LYS A 25 31.01 -18.26 10.54
N GLU A 26 30.39 -18.41 11.68
CA GLU A 26 29.00 -18.21 11.90
C GLU A 26 28.57 -17.03 11.03
N ILE A 27 27.88 -17.32 9.92
CA ILE A 27 27.14 -16.32 9.16
C ILE A 27 26.02 -15.94 10.11
N THR A 28 26.33 -14.97 10.92
CA THR A 28 25.40 -14.29 11.78
C THR A 28 24.20 -13.93 10.90
N ASN A 29 23.07 -14.57 11.18
CA ASN A 29 21.76 -14.10 10.83
C ASN A 29 21.75 -12.58 11.07
N GLN A 30 21.88 -11.80 9.99
CA GLN A 30 21.56 -10.40 10.03
C GLN A 30 20.10 -10.36 10.48
N THR A 31 19.93 -10.03 11.72
CA THR A 31 18.67 -9.68 12.35
C THR A 31 17.84 -8.95 11.31
N LYS A 32 16.73 -9.59 10.92
CA LYS A 32 15.63 -8.96 10.19
C LYS A 32 15.30 -7.71 11.00
N SER A 33 15.89 -6.58 10.61
CA SER A 33 15.64 -5.28 11.24
C SER A 33 14.13 -5.23 11.42
N GLU A 34 13.67 -5.07 12.64
CA GLU A 34 12.26 -4.83 12.93
C GLU A 34 11.85 -3.68 12.01
N ARG A 35 11.17 -4.00 10.91
CA ARG A 35 10.68 -2.98 10.01
C ARG A 35 9.70 -2.18 10.83
N LYS A 36 10.14 -1.01 11.26
CA LYS A 36 9.30 -0.05 11.94
C LYS A 36 8.05 0.09 11.10
N HIS A 37 6.89 -0.24 11.65
CA HIS A 37 5.62 -0.09 10.97
C HIS A 37 5.48 1.37 10.54
N THR A 38 5.59 1.63 9.25
CA THR A 38 5.58 3.00 8.71
C THR A 38 4.61 3.11 7.56
N ILE A 39 3.89 4.23 7.51
CA ILE A 39 2.98 4.58 6.42
C ILE A 39 3.47 5.85 5.74
N GLY A 40 3.68 5.78 4.43
CA GLY A 40 3.93 6.95 3.60
C GLY A 40 2.65 7.52 3.02
N ILE A 41 2.40 8.83 3.17
CA ILE A 41 1.33 9.54 2.45
C ILE A 41 1.96 10.26 1.26
N LEU A 42 1.56 9.91 0.05
CA LEU A 42 1.94 10.61 -1.18
C LEU A 42 0.79 11.51 -1.66
N PRO A 43 0.84 12.81 -1.42
CA PRO A 43 -0.13 13.72 -2.02
C PRO A 43 0.18 13.92 -3.50
N PHE A 44 -0.85 13.84 -4.35
CA PHE A 44 -0.70 14.30 -5.73
C PHE A 44 -0.89 15.81 -5.80
N LYS A 45 -0.22 16.46 -6.78
CA LYS A 45 -0.25 17.93 -6.94
C LYS A 45 -1.66 18.50 -6.98
N GLY A 46 -1.86 19.64 -6.35
CA GLY A 46 -3.12 20.38 -6.27
C GLY A 46 -3.90 20.19 -4.95
N LEU A 47 -3.43 19.30 -4.06
CA LEU A 47 -4.01 19.15 -2.74
C LEU A 47 -3.51 20.24 -1.78
N ASP A 48 -4.39 20.69 -0.92
CA ASP A 48 -4.05 21.59 0.18
C ASP A 48 -3.17 20.87 1.22
N SER A 49 -2.08 21.52 1.59
CA SER A 49 -1.14 20.99 2.59
C SER A 49 -1.74 20.88 3.99
N LEU A 50 -2.67 21.76 4.36
CA LEU A 50 -3.38 21.68 5.64
C LEU A 50 -4.28 20.46 5.70
N LEU A 51 -4.93 20.09 4.59
CA LEU A 51 -5.74 18.89 4.48
C LEU A 51 -4.88 17.62 4.67
N ILE A 52 -3.70 17.57 4.04
CA ILE A 52 -2.78 16.45 4.16
C ILE A 52 -2.20 16.37 5.59
N LYS A 53 -1.90 17.52 6.20
CA LYS A 53 -1.46 17.56 7.60
C LYS A 53 -2.55 17.02 8.53
N ALA A 54 -3.80 17.44 8.36
CA ALA A 54 -4.93 16.96 9.16
C ALA A 54 -5.13 15.44 9.01
N LEU A 55 -5.01 14.90 7.80
CA LEU A 55 -5.04 13.45 7.54
C LEU A 55 -3.90 12.74 8.29
N LYS A 56 -2.67 13.22 8.13
CA LYS A 56 -1.50 12.67 8.84
C LYS A 56 -1.74 12.62 10.34
N ASP A 57 -2.15 13.75 10.94
CA ASP A 57 -2.33 13.88 12.38
C ASP A 57 -3.40 12.90 12.91
N LYS A 58 -4.50 12.70 12.16
CA LYS A 58 -5.54 11.74 12.52
C LYS A 58 -5.07 10.28 12.41
N LEU A 59 -4.36 9.94 11.33
CA LEU A 59 -3.77 8.60 11.19
C LEU A 59 -2.75 8.33 12.31
N GLN A 60 -1.85 9.28 12.57
CA GLN A 60 -0.82 9.17 13.62
C GLN A 60 -1.43 9.03 15.02
N LYS A 61 -2.59 9.66 15.27
CA LYS A 61 -3.28 9.57 16.56
C LYS A 61 -3.84 8.19 16.83
N GLN A 62 -4.39 7.52 15.81
CA GLN A 62 -5.12 6.25 15.97
C GLN A 62 -4.26 5.02 15.69
N LEU A 63 -3.24 5.15 14.83
CA LEU A 63 -2.38 4.05 14.43
C LEU A 63 -1.13 3.97 15.31
N ALA A 64 -0.74 2.76 15.65
CA ALA A 64 0.50 2.45 16.37
C ALA A 64 1.73 2.41 15.42
N VAL A 65 1.68 3.16 14.32
CA VAL A 65 2.68 3.21 13.26
C VAL A 65 3.14 4.65 13.04
N GLU A 66 4.34 4.83 12.51
CA GLU A 66 4.81 6.14 12.09
C GLU A 66 4.18 6.56 10.75
N VAL A 67 3.67 7.79 10.67
CA VAL A 67 3.07 8.33 9.44
C VAL A 67 3.94 9.47 8.91
N VAL A 68 4.42 9.32 7.67
CA VAL A 68 5.32 10.26 7.00
C VAL A 68 4.62 10.82 5.76
N VAL A 69 4.68 12.14 5.57
CA VAL A 69 4.20 12.78 4.34
C VAL A 69 5.37 12.94 3.37
N LEU A 70 5.19 12.47 2.15
CA LEU A 70 6.17 12.58 1.08
C LEU A 70 5.96 13.89 0.30
N ASN A 71 6.98 14.29 -0.46
CA ASN A 71 6.85 15.37 -1.42
C ASN A 71 5.75 15.05 -2.46
N SER A 72 4.98 16.05 -2.86
CA SER A 72 3.90 15.87 -3.82
C SER A 72 4.42 15.42 -5.19
N ALA A 73 3.69 14.52 -5.83
CA ALA A 73 3.99 14.02 -7.17
C ALA A 73 2.92 14.44 -8.18
N SER A 74 3.27 14.46 -9.46
CA SER A 74 2.29 14.55 -10.53
C SER A 74 1.61 13.21 -10.75
N LEU A 75 0.32 13.21 -11.10
CA LEU A 75 -0.37 11.99 -11.53
C LEU A 75 0.26 11.48 -12.82
N PRO A 76 0.50 10.16 -12.95
CA PRO A 76 1.07 9.58 -14.16
C PRO A 76 0.07 9.68 -15.32
N ILE A 77 0.51 10.25 -16.45
CA ILE A 77 -0.32 10.41 -17.67
C ILE A 77 -0.85 9.07 -18.15
N ALA A 78 -0.06 8.01 -18.04
CA ALA A 78 -0.45 6.65 -18.44
C ALA A 78 -1.68 6.11 -17.67
N ALA A 79 -2.00 6.67 -16.49
CA ALA A 79 -3.19 6.29 -15.74
C ALA A 79 -4.45 7.06 -16.16
N PHE A 80 -4.31 8.07 -17.04
CA PHE A 80 -5.43 8.94 -17.40
C PHE A 80 -6.32 8.31 -18.47
N TYR A 81 -7.59 8.08 -18.14
CA TYR A 81 -8.62 7.60 -19.05
C TYR A 81 -9.44 8.78 -19.61
N LYS A 82 -9.02 9.27 -20.77
CA LYS A 82 -9.58 10.46 -21.44
C LYS A 82 -11.11 10.42 -21.64
N PRO A 83 -11.74 9.30 -22.08
CA PRO A 83 -13.18 9.29 -22.37
C PRO A 83 -14.07 9.64 -21.18
N ARG A 84 -13.60 9.45 -19.96
CA ARG A 84 -14.33 9.75 -18.72
C ARG A 84 -13.64 10.80 -17.84
N GLN A 85 -12.53 11.38 -18.29
CA GLN A 85 -11.73 12.35 -17.55
C GLN A 85 -11.36 11.84 -16.13
N ARG A 86 -10.97 10.56 -16.04
CA ARG A 86 -10.66 9.86 -14.78
C ARG A 86 -9.28 9.26 -14.82
N TYR A 87 -8.75 8.96 -13.65
CA TYR A 87 -7.54 8.17 -13.51
C TYR A 87 -7.88 6.73 -13.12
N LEU A 88 -7.24 5.76 -13.76
CA LEU A 88 -7.38 4.34 -13.44
C LEU A 88 -6.66 4.05 -12.11
N ALA A 89 -7.43 3.72 -11.08
CA ALA A 89 -6.90 3.47 -9.72
C ALA A 89 -5.90 2.31 -9.71
N ASP A 90 -6.14 1.26 -10.47
CA ASP A 90 -5.23 0.13 -10.62
C ASP A 90 -3.84 0.58 -11.10
N SER A 91 -3.79 1.47 -12.09
CA SER A 91 -2.53 2.07 -12.59
C SER A 91 -1.87 2.97 -11.54
N LEU A 92 -2.67 3.68 -10.74
CA LEU A 92 -2.14 4.48 -9.62
C LEU A 92 -1.55 3.60 -8.52
N LEU A 93 -2.14 2.45 -8.22
CA LEU A 93 -1.57 1.49 -7.28
C LEU A 93 -0.22 0.95 -7.76
N VAL A 94 -0.08 0.65 -9.05
CA VAL A 94 1.21 0.25 -9.65
C VAL A 94 2.24 1.37 -9.49
N PHE A 95 1.85 2.61 -9.77
CA PHE A 95 2.72 3.79 -9.61
C PHE A 95 3.15 3.99 -8.15
N LEU A 96 2.22 3.87 -7.19
CA LEU A 96 2.51 4.00 -5.76
C LEU A 96 3.51 2.95 -5.29
N ARG A 97 3.34 1.67 -5.70
CA ARG A 97 4.30 0.60 -5.40
C ARG A 97 5.68 0.89 -5.97
N LYS A 98 5.75 1.40 -7.21
CA LYS A 98 7.00 1.80 -7.84
C LYS A 98 7.71 2.94 -7.08
N ILE A 99 6.96 3.89 -6.52
CA ILE A 99 7.52 4.96 -5.68
C ILE A 99 7.93 4.42 -4.31
N ASN A 100 7.15 3.51 -3.73
CA ASN A 100 7.40 2.96 -2.40
C ASN A 100 8.74 2.21 -2.34
N GLN A 101 9.00 1.32 -3.29
CA GLN A 101 10.24 0.52 -3.32
C GLN A 101 10.58 -0.12 -1.96
N GLY A 102 9.56 -0.48 -1.19
CA GLY A 102 9.73 -1.08 0.15
C GLY A 102 10.18 -0.13 1.25
N ARG A 103 10.21 1.20 1.03
CA ARG A 103 10.59 2.19 2.06
C ARG A 103 9.58 2.28 3.20
N PHE A 104 8.31 2.11 2.90
CA PHE A 104 7.21 2.12 3.86
C PHE A 104 6.50 0.76 3.83
N GLU A 105 5.98 0.34 4.96
CA GLU A 105 5.13 -0.85 5.01
C GLU A 105 3.88 -0.67 4.15
N LYS A 106 3.28 0.53 4.24
CA LYS A 106 2.13 0.92 3.41
C LYS A 106 2.36 2.28 2.79
N ILE A 107 1.81 2.49 1.60
CA ILE A 107 1.77 3.80 0.94
C ILE A 107 0.35 4.17 0.56
N VAL A 108 -0.06 5.37 0.95
CA VAL A 108 -1.37 5.96 0.66
C VAL A 108 -1.20 7.07 -0.35
N GLY A 109 -1.73 6.90 -1.55
CA GLY A 109 -1.88 8.00 -2.49
C GLY A 109 -3.11 8.84 -2.17
N VAL A 110 -3.02 10.16 -2.28
CA VAL A 110 -4.16 11.06 -2.10
C VAL A 110 -4.28 11.96 -3.32
N THR A 111 -5.44 11.99 -3.97
CA THR A 111 -5.70 12.83 -5.15
C THR A 111 -7.03 13.54 -5.07
N MET A 112 -7.13 14.71 -5.70
CA MET A 112 -8.41 15.42 -5.90
C MET A 112 -9.07 15.11 -7.25
N LYS A 113 -8.48 14.23 -8.06
CA LYS A 113 -9.04 13.84 -9.35
C LYS A 113 -9.95 12.62 -9.22
N ASP A 114 -10.98 12.54 -10.09
CA ASP A 114 -11.86 11.38 -10.14
C ASP A 114 -11.07 10.12 -10.51
N ILE A 115 -11.35 9.03 -9.83
CA ILE A 115 -10.70 7.74 -10.06
C ILE A 115 -11.72 6.65 -10.38
N SER A 116 -11.26 5.61 -11.07
CA SER A 116 -12.10 4.50 -11.47
C SER A 116 -11.33 3.19 -11.47
N THR A 117 -12.04 2.08 -11.35
CA THR A 117 -11.52 0.73 -11.52
C THR A 117 -12.47 -0.10 -12.36
N ARG A 118 -12.08 -1.33 -12.68
CA ARG A 118 -12.98 -2.29 -13.34
C ARG A 118 -13.90 -2.93 -12.29
N LYS A 119 -15.22 -2.95 -12.58
CA LYS A 119 -16.21 -3.67 -11.77
C LYS A 119 -17.05 -4.55 -12.70
N GLY A 120 -16.82 -5.86 -12.66
CA GLY A 120 -17.46 -6.79 -13.59
C GLY A 120 -17.15 -6.42 -15.05
N ASN A 121 -18.19 -6.17 -15.85
CA ASN A 121 -18.07 -5.77 -17.27
C ASN A 121 -17.87 -4.25 -17.47
N ILE A 122 -17.87 -3.46 -16.39
CA ILE A 122 -17.69 -2.02 -16.46
C ILE A 122 -16.22 -1.68 -16.26
N ASN A 123 -15.53 -1.22 -17.31
CA ASN A 123 -14.09 -0.98 -17.29
C ASN A 123 -13.65 0.29 -16.56
N ASN A 124 -14.58 1.19 -16.21
CA ASN A 124 -14.24 2.49 -15.58
C ASN A 124 -15.31 2.91 -14.58
N TRP A 125 -15.65 1.98 -13.68
CA TRP A 125 -16.54 2.26 -12.55
C TRP A 125 -15.89 3.27 -11.62
N GLY A 126 -16.58 4.41 -11.39
CA GLY A 126 -16.07 5.46 -10.51
C GLY A 126 -16.10 5.05 -9.05
N ILE A 127 -15.01 5.26 -8.35
CA ILE A 127 -14.80 4.87 -6.95
C ILE A 127 -14.28 6.02 -6.11
N LEU A 128 -14.32 5.86 -4.80
CA LEU A 128 -13.79 6.80 -3.80
C LEU A 128 -12.33 6.48 -3.47
N GLY A 129 -11.99 5.21 -3.39
CA GLY A 129 -10.67 4.70 -3.11
C GLY A 129 -10.49 3.29 -3.64
N LEU A 130 -9.27 2.78 -3.55
CA LEU A 130 -8.90 1.41 -3.87
C LEU A 130 -7.67 1.00 -3.07
N GLY A 131 -7.80 -0.06 -2.28
CA GLY A 131 -6.69 -0.71 -1.58
C GLY A 131 -6.48 -2.13 -2.09
N THR A 132 -5.22 -2.58 -2.17
CA THR A 132 -4.93 -4.00 -2.37
C THR A 132 -5.17 -4.77 -1.07
N CYS A 133 -5.86 -5.91 -1.11
CA CYS A 133 -6.26 -6.67 0.09
C CYS A 133 -5.73 -8.11 0.05
N PRO A 134 -4.74 -8.49 0.91
CA PRO A 134 -3.78 -7.59 1.55
C PRO A 134 -2.79 -7.00 0.57
N GLY A 135 -2.13 -5.91 0.94
CA GLY A 135 -1.13 -5.30 0.06
C GLY A 135 -0.40 -4.11 0.68
N GLU A 136 0.43 -3.46 -0.11
CA GLU A 136 1.25 -2.35 0.37
C GLU A 136 0.74 -0.96 -0.05
N ALA A 137 -0.21 -0.87 -0.98
CA ALA A 137 -0.62 0.42 -1.55
C ALA A 137 -2.14 0.59 -1.56
N CYS A 138 -2.58 1.80 -1.26
CA CYS A 138 -3.93 2.25 -1.53
C CYS A 138 -3.94 3.68 -2.09
N ILE A 139 -5.03 4.02 -2.77
CA ILE A 139 -5.29 5.35 -3.32
C ILE A 139 -6.66 5.83 -2.85
N ILE A 140 -6.75 7.08 -2.42
CA ILE A 140 -8.01 7.74 -2.10
C ILE A 140 -8.20 8.98 -2.96
N SER A 141 -9.46 9.26 -3.31
CA SER A 141 -9.84 10.44 -4.08
C SER A 141 -10.79 11.33 -3.27
N THR A 142 -10.42 12.58 -3.15
CA THR A 142 -11.29 13.59 -2.52
C THR A 142 -12.36 14.12 -3.48
N PHE A 143 -12.29 13.78 -4.77
CA PHE A 143 -13.20 14.31 -5.79
C PHE A 143 -14.67 14.08 -5.45
N ARG A 144 -15.03 12.83 -5.12
CA ARG A 144 -16.42 12.48 -4.79
C ARG A 144 -16.78 12.82 -3.36
N ALA A 145 -15.82 12.77 -2.43
CA ALA A 145 -16.03 13.13 -1.03
C ALA A 145 -16.46 14.61 -0.86
N GLY A 146 -15.99 15.49 -1.76
CA GLY A 146 -16.34 16.92 -1.77
C GLY A 146 -17.60 17.28 -2.57
N GLN A 147 -18.30 16.31 -3.16
CA GLN A 147 -19.55 16.60 -3.89
C GLN A 147 -20.64 17.07 -2.92
N ASN A 148 -21.62 17.82 -3.49
CA ASN A 148 -22.76 18.38 -2.77
C ASN A 148 -22.44 19.54 -1.79
N LYS A 149 -21.34 20.27 -2.01
CA LYS A 149 -20.95 21.46 -1.21
C LYS A 149 -21.01 21.21 0.30
N VAL A 150 -20.41 20.12 0.73
CA VAL A 150 -20.35 19.76 2.15
C VAL A 150 -19.46 20.72 2.94
N SER A 151 -19.66 20.82 4.26
CA SER A 151 -18.78 21.59 5.13
C SER A 151 -17.36 21.03 5.14
N ASN A 152 -16.38 21.86 5.48
CA ASN A 152 -14.99 21.43 5.58
C ASN A 152 -14.80 20.29 6.58
N ASP A 153 -15.54 20.30 7.69
CA ASP A 153 -15.46 19.25 8.71
C ASP A 153 -15.99 17.91 8.18
N LEU A 154 -17.13 17.93 7.48
CA LEU A 154 -17.68 16.72 6.87
C LEU A 154 -16.77 16.18 5.75
N PHE A 155 -16.21 17.08 4.93
CA PHE A 155 -15.24 16.70 3.91
C PHE A 155 -14.00 16.03 4.51
N LEU A 156 -13.42 16.63 5.56
CA LEU A 156 -12.28 16.07 6.28
C LEU A 156 -12.64 14.72 6.93
N LYS A 157 -13.81 14.60 7.56
CA LYS A 157 -14.32 13.34 8.11
C LYS A 157 -14.35 12.26 7.04
N ARG A 158 -14.98 12.53 5.89
CA ARG A 158 -15.08 11.58 4.77
C ARG A 158 -13.72 11.12 4.26
N MET A 159 -12.78 12.06 4.11
CA MET A 159 -11.43 11.73 3.65
C MET A 159 -10.69 10.82 4.65
N ILE A 160 -10.83 11.09 5.95
CA ILE A 160 -10.22 10.29 7.02
C ILE A 160 -10.84 8.89 7.05
N THR A 161 -12.17 8.79 7.03
CA THR A 161 -12.91 7.52 6.97
C THR A 161 -12.45 6.67 5.79
N LEU A 162 -12.36 7.30 4.61
CA LEU A 162 -11.90 6.65 3.40
C LEU A 162 -10.44 6.15 3.51
N ALA A 163 -9.56 6.96 4.10
CA ALA A 163 -8.16 6.55 4.30
C ALA A 163 -8.05 5.34 5.25
N PHE A 164 -8.80 5.30 6.33
CA PHE A 164 -8.85 4.14 7.22
C PHE A 164 -9.46 2.90 6.55
N HIS A 165 -10.50 3.07 5.71
CA HIS A 165 -11.09 1.99 4.93
C HIS A 165 -10.07 1.34 4.01
N GLU A 166 -9.42 2.15 3.16
CA GLU A 166 -8.44 1.64 2.20
C GLU A 166 -7.17 1.08 2.87
N LEU A 167 -6.73 1.69 3.97
CA LEU A 167 -5.67 1.12 4.80
C LEU A 167 -6.08 -0.21 5.43
N GLY A 168 -7.32 -0.33 5.91
CA GLY A 168 -7.88 -1.59 6.41
C GLY A 168 -7.73 -2.72 5.40
N HIS A 169 -8.04 -2.47 4.12
CA HIS A 169 -7.80 -3.42 3.05
C HIS A 169 -6.33 -3.80 2.93
N THR A 170 -5.41 -2.83 2.98
CA THR A 170 -3.98 -3.15 2.87
C THR A 170 -3.46 -4.04 4.00
N TYR A 171 -4.09 -3.99 5.17
CA TYR A 171 -3.80 -4.87 6.30
C TYR A 171 -4.57 -6.21 6.26
N GLY A 172 -5.42 -6.42 5.26
CA GLY A 172 -6.12 -7.69 5.02
C GLY A 172 -7.55 -7.73 5.54
N LEU A 173 -8.15 -6.59 5.90
CA LEU A 173 -9.59 -6.53 6.16
C LEU A 173 -10.36 -6.52 4.83
N GLU A 174 -11.24 -7.48 4.67
CA GLU A 174 -12.25 -7.47 3.61
C GLU A 174 -13.44 -6.58 4.00
N HIS A 175 -14.38 -6.38 3.07
CA HIS A 175 -15.62 -5.70 3.39
C HIS A 175 -16.37 -6.39 4.54
N CYS A 176 -16.89 -5.60 5.44
CA CYS A 176 -17.61 -6.06 6.62
C CYS A 176 -19.13 -5.98 6.41
N PRO A 177 -19.89 -7.01 6.75
CA PRO A 177 -21.35 -6.99 6.60
C PRO A 177 -22.05 -6.08 7.63
N SER A 178 -21.35 -5.63 8.68
CA SER A 178 -21.92 -4.73 9.69
C SER A 178 -22.21 -3.36 9.10
N ALA A 179 -23.44 -2.91 9.25
CA ALA A 179 -23.95 -1.67 8.67
C ALA A 179 -23.24 -0.41 9.14
N THR A 180 -22.70 -0.43 10.37
CA THR A 180 -22.02 0.71 11.01
C THR A 180 -20.50 0.60 10.98
N CYS A 181 -19.94 -0.50 10.42
CA CYS A 181 -18.51 -0.68 10.36
C CYS A 181 -17.88 0.19 9.27
N LEU A 182 -16.76 0.81 9.60
CA LEU A 182 -15.92 1.54 8.66
C LEU A 182 -15.54 0.70 7.41
N MET A 183 -15.42 -0.63 7.56
CA MET A 183 -15.13 -1.55 6.44
C MET A 183 -16.38 -1.99 5.65
N LYS A 184 -17.54 -1.35 5.86
CA LYS A 184 -18.75 -1.64 5.07
C LYS A 184 -18.49 -1.33 3.59
N ASP A 185 -18.97 -2.20 2.68
CA ASP A 185 -18.98 -1.90 1.25
C ASP A 185 -19.88 -0.69 0.96
N ALA A 186 -19.32 0.30 0.32
CA ALA A 186 -20.07 1.49 -0.08
C ALA A 186 -21.01 1.23 -1.28
N GLU A 187 -20.83 0.10 -2.01
CA GLU A 187 -21.61 -0.26 -3.22
C GLU A 187 -21.75 0.88 -4.24
N GLY A 188 -20.76 1.78 -4.27
CA GLY A 188 -20.79 2.97 -5.12
C GLY A 188 -21.64 4.14 -4.58
N LYS A 189 -22.17 4.03 -3.37
CA LYS A 189 -22.91 5.10 -2.67
C LYS A 189 -21.98 5.89 -1.76
N MET A 190 -22.38 7.12 -1.40
CA MET A 190 -21.64 7.96 -0.46
C MET A 190 -22.06 7.61 0.98
N ASN A 191 -21.62 6.47 1.51
CA ASN A 191 -21.97 6.00 2.86
C ASN A 191 -20.86 6.32 3.89
N LEU A 192 -19.98 7.29 3.59
CA LEU A 192 -18.86 7.68 4.48
C LEU A 192 -19.33 8.45 5.72
N ASP A 193 -20.58 8.86 5.75
CA ASP A 193 -21.16 9.65 6.85
C ASP A 193 -21.69 8.76 7.99
N ASP A 194 -22.03 7.49 7.70
CA ASP A 194 -22.78 6.59 8.58
C ASP A 194 -21.90 5.71 9.49
N GLY A 195 -20.59 5.66 9.27
CA GLY A 195 -19.67 4.84 10.06
C GLY A 195 -18.26 5.42 10.03
N ASP A 196 -17.74 5.78 11.20
CA ASP A 196 -16.41 6.37 11.37
C ASP A 196 -15.45 5.49 12.19
N SER A 197 -15.90 4.30 12.59
CA SER A 197 -15.12 3.38 13.42
C SER A 197 -15.22 1.94 12.91
N TYR A 198 -14.17 1.17 13.20
CA TYR A 198 -14.21 -0.27 12.98
C TYR A 198 -15.17 -0.93 13.99
N CYS A 199 -15.97 -1.90 13.56
CA CYS A 199 -16.68 -2.77 14.49
C CYS A 199 -15.68 -3.58 15.34
N GLU A 200 -16.15 -4.17 16.43
CA GLU A 200 -15.30 -4.91 17.36
C GLU A 200 -14.42 -5.97 16.67
N LYS A 201 -14.99 -6.77 15.77
CA LYS A 201 -14.26 -7.79 15.01
C LYS A 201 -13.11 -7.20 14.20
N CYS A 202 -13.37 -6.16 13.43
CA CYS A 202 -12.35 -5.52 12.58
C CYS A 202 -11.30 -4.79 13.42
N ARG A 203 -11.72 -4.16 14.52
CA ARG A 203 -10.84 -3.49 15.46
C ARG A 203 -9.90 -4.49 16.14
N ASN A 204 -10.42 -5.60 16.66
CA ASN A 204 -9.64 -6.64 17.33
C ASN A 204 -8.62 -7.28 16.36
N TYR A 205 -8.99 -7.47 15.09
CA TYR A 205 -8.06 -7.93 14.06
C TYR A 205 -6.86 -6.98 13.88
N LEU A 206 -7.11 -5.67 13.78
CA LEU A 206 -6.04 -4.68 13.62
C LEU A 206 -5.21 -4.48 14.91
N LEU A 207 -5.84 -4.57 16.09
CA LEU A 207 -5.15 -4.56 17.38
C LEU A 207 -4.21 -5.76 17.51
N GLY A 208 -4.68 -6.96 17.15
CA GLY A 208 -3.88 -8.19 17.16
C GLY A 208 -2.68 -8.14 16.19
N LYS A 209 -2.71 -7.26 15.21
CA LYS A 209 -1.58 -6.96 14.31
C LYS A 209 -0.70 -5.81 14.80
N GLY A 210 -1.00 -5.18 15.92
CA GLY A 210 -0.27 -4.02 16.42
C GLY A 210 -0.42 -2.75 15.58
N ILE A 211 -1.52 -2.62 14.81
CA ILE A 211 -1.75 -1.49 13.89
C ILE A 211 -2.51 -0.35 14.56
N LEU A 212 -3.46 -0.65 15.42
CA LEU A 212 -4.20 0.34 16.19
C LEU A 212 -3.56 0.54 17.58
N LYS A 213 -3.80 1.75 18.13
CA LYS A 213 -3.49 2.09 19.52
C LYS A 213 -4.62 1.68 20.44
#